data_af2f0507a5620e0dfd5e6758d48ecd0d
#
_entry.id   af2f0507a5620e0dfd5e6758d48ecd0d
#
_cell.length_a   1.000
_cell.length_b   1.000
_cell.length_c   1.000
_cell.angle_alpha   90.00
_cell.angle_beta   90.00
_cell.angle_gamma   90.00
#
_symmetry.space_group_name_H-M   'P 1'
#
loop_
_entity.id
_entity.type
_entity.pdbx_description
1 polymer ?
#
loop_
_entity_poly.entity_id
_entity_poly.type
_entity_poly.pdbx_seq_one_letter_code
_entity_poly.pdbx_strand_id
1 'polypeptide(L)'
;CDMDVNVGDLVNVDIFAAGETVDVIGTSKGKGYNGTIVRNNAHQGPKTHGGSKNIRHIGSLATNGITSRQGRIMKGTIMAGQEGGYTTTNQNLTVIKVDTENNYMLIKGNVPGPRKGCVMVRTAKTSKGDKEPVTLVDYTANKEVQ
;
A
#
# COMPACT_ATOMS: atom_id res chain seq x y z
N CYS A 1 -5.18 -16.44 -15.47
CA CYS A 1 -6.01 -16.30 -16.67
C CYS A 1 -5.12 -16.57 -17.86
N ASP A 2 -5.36 -17.69 -18.53
CA ASP A 2 -4.73 -18.00 -19.81
C ASP A 2 -5.56 -17.25 -20.86
N MET A 3 -5.15 -16.02 -21.18
CA MET A 3 -5.69 -15.29 -22.31
C MET A 3 -4.76 -15.51 -23.50
N ASP A 4 -5.30 -16.01 -24.58
CA ASP A 4 -4.60 -16.09 -25.87
C ASP A 4 -4.48 -14.66 -26.43
N VAL A 5 -3.35 -14.03 -26.20
CA VAL A 5 -3.06 -12.67 -26.67
C VAL A 5 -2.03 -12.73 -27.79
N ASN A 6 -2.35 -12.17 -28.95
CA ASN A 6 -1.43 -12.03 -30.06
C ASN A 6 -0.66 -10.72 -29.99
N VAL A 7 0.51 -10.68 -30.63
CA VAL A 7 1.28 -9.45 -30.75
C VAL A 7 0.52 -8.42 -31.60
N GLY A 8 0.18 -7.26 -30.99
CA GLY A 8 -0.59 -6.19 -31.61
C GLY A 8 -2.03 -6.05 -31.10
N ASP A 9 -2.50 -6.97 -30.24
CA ASP A 9 -3.82 -6.86 -29.63
C ASP A 9 -3.88 -5.71 -28.63
N LEU A 10 -5.01 -5.00 -28.59
CA LEU A 10 -5.26 -3.96 -27.61
C LEU A 10 -5.86 -4.59 -26.35
N VAL A 11 -5.17 -4.43 -25.23
CA VAL A 11 -5.65 -4.88 -23.92
C VAL A 11 -6.29 -3.69 -23.21
N ASN A 12 -7.60 -3.76 -23.01
CA ASN A 12 -8.41 -2.75 -22.33
C ASN A 12 -8.73 -3.18 -20.90
N VAL A 13 -9.48 -2.34 -20.17
CA VAL A 13 -9.89 -2.59 -18.78
C VAL A 13 -10.91 -3.72 -18.64
N ASP A 14 -11.50 -4.17 -19.74
CA ASP A 14 -12.51 -5.24 -19.84
C ASP A 14 -12.04 -6.62 -19.39
N ILE A 15 -10.72 -6.80 -19.25
CA ILE A 15 -10.13 -8.01 -18.64
C ILE A 15 -10.51 -8.21 -17.17
N PHE A 16 -11.00 -7.17 -16.49
CA PHE A 16 -11.43 -7.23 -15.09
C PHE A 16 -12.94 -7.09 -14.98
N ALA A 17 -13.55 -7.83 -14.07
CA ALA A 17 -14.98 -7.77 -13.81
C ALA A 17 -15.30 -7.01 -12.51
N ALA A 18 -16.50 -6.40 -12.44
CA ALA A 18 -16.98 -5.82 -11.19
C ALA A 18 -17.20 -6.93 -10.14
N GLY A 19 -16.73 -6.71 -8.92
CA GLY A 19 -16.73 -7.70 -7.83
C GLY A 19 -15.46 -8.53 -7.74
N GLU A 20 -14.64 -8.56 -8.78
CA GLU A 20 -13.36 -9.27 -8.78
C GLU A 20 -12.41 -8.73 -7.71
N THR A 21 -11.59 -9.63 -7.16
CA THR A 21 -10.56 -9.27 -6.18
C THR A 21 -9.20 -9.17 -6.86
N VAL A 22 -8.54 -8.01 -6.72
CA VAL A 22 -7.28 -7.70 -7.40
C VAL A 22 -6.18 -7.30 -6.43
N ASP A 23 -4.93 -7.51 -6.84
CA ASP A 23 -3.73 -6.98 -6.20
C ASP A 23 -3.20 -5.80 -7.02
N VAL A 24 -2.93 -4.68 -6.35
CA VAL A 24 -2.37 -3.48 -6.98
C VAL A 24 -0.94 -3.27 -6.53
N ILE A 25 -0.02 -3.26 -7.48
CA ILE A 25 1.41 -3.11 -7.28
C ILE A 25 1.85 -1.74 -7.80
N GLY A 26 2.55 -0.98 -6.99
CA GLY A 26 3.08 0.32 -7.40
C GLY A 26 4.25 0.77 -6.55
N THR A 27 4.88 1.86 -6.93
CA THR A 27 5.96 2.45 -6.16
C THR A 27 5.38 3.44 -5.16
N SER A 28 5.61 3.20 -3.87
CA SER A 28 5.13 4.07 -2.78
C SER A 28 5.76 5.47 -2.88
N LYS A 29 5.06 6.48 -2.34
CA LYS A 29 5.61 7.85 -2.28
C LYS A 29 6.92 7.88 -1.51
N GLY A 30 7.99 8.39 -2.13
CA GLY A 30 9.26 8.60 -1.47
C GLY A 30 9.19 9.77 -0.47
N LYS A 31 9.72 9.56 0.72
CA LYS A 31 9.82 10.60 1.78
C LYS A 31 11.26 10.88 2.18
N GLY A 32 12.21 10.32 1.45
CA GLY A 32 13.63 10.48 1.72
C GLY A 32 14.11 9.77 2.98
N TYR A 33 15.21 10.24 3.53
CA TYR A 33 15.79 9.71 4.76
C TYR A 33 15.04 10.24 5.98
N ASN A 34 14.42 9.36 6.75
CA ASN A 34 13.67 9.71 7.95
C ASN A 34 14.23 9.04 9.21
N GLY A 35 14.09 9.75 10.33
CA GLY A 35 14.43 9.23 11.65
C GLY A 35 13.51 8.08 12.07
N THR A 36 13.97 7.28 13.03
CA THR A 36 13.28 6.08 13.52
C THR A 36 11.85 6.33 13.96
N ILE A 37 11.59 7.47 14.61
CA ILE A 37 10.27 7.81 15.12
C ILE A 37 9.26 8.00 13.97
N VAL A 38 9.64 8.75 12.93
CA VAL A 38 8.78 9.00 11.77
C VAL A 38 8.63 7.75 10.93
N ARG A 39 9.76 7.12 10.60
CA ARG A 39 9.80 5.96 9.69
C ARG A 39 9.07 4.75 10.23
N ASN A 40 9.14 4.50 11.53
CA ASN A 40 8.66 3.27 12.15
C ASN A 40 7.59 3.50 13.22
N ASN A 41 7.06 4.71 13.35
CA ASN A 41 6.11 5.09 14.41
C ASN A 41 6.61 4.71 15.82
N ALA A 42 7.92 4.86 16.06
CA ALA A 42 8.51 4.53 17.33
C ALA A 42 8.11 5.55 18.41
N HIS A 43 8.02 5.10 19.65
CA HIS A 43 7.71 5.96 20.78
C HIS A 43 8.82 6.98 21.01
N GLN A 44 8.43 8.21 21.30
CA GLN A 44 9.35 9.24 21.79
C GLN A 44 9.64 9.01 23.28
N GLY A 45 10.87 9.34 23.68
CA GLY A 45 11.24 9.37 25.09
C GLY A 45 10.49 10.45 25.88
N PRO A 46 10.50 10.39 27.22
CA PRO A 46 9.85 11.39 28.07
C PRO A 46 10.46 12.78 27.87
N LYS A 47 9.60 13.80 27.83
CA LYS A 47 10.01 15.20 27.70
C LYS A 47 10.38 15.84 29.02
N THR A 48 10.11 15.18 30.13
CA THR A 48 10.32 15.62 31.51
C THR A 48 11.26 14.68 32.24
N HIS A 49 11.46 14.83 33.55
CA HIS A 49 12.34 14.01 34.39
C HIS A 49 13.83 14.04 33.98
N GLY A 50 14.34 15.21 33.58
CA GLY A 50 15.74 15.38 33.21
C GLY A 50 16.15 14.84 31.85
N GLY A 51 15.20 14.39 31.02
CA GLY A 51 15.42 13.82 29.69
C GLY A 51 15.71 14.84 28.59
N SER A 52 16.53 15.86 28.83
CA SER A 52 16.83 16.92 27.88
C SER A 52 17.56 16.41 26.68
N LYS A 53 17.38 16.42 25.51
CA LYS A 53 18.06 15.98 24.26
C LYS A 53 17.90 14.51 23.88
N ASN A 54 17.28 13.65 24.70
CA ASN A 54 17.12 12.22 24.41
C ASN A 54 15.71 11.83 23.92
N ILE A 55 14.90 12.79 23.51
CA ILE A 55 13.49 12.57 23.19
C ILE A 55 13.30 11.70 21.93
N ARG A 56 14.21 11.84 20.96
CA ARG A 56 14.10 11.17 19.66
C ARG A 56 15.12 10.06 19.47
N HIS A 57 15.61 9.48 20.54
CA HIS A 57 16.56 8.37 20.49
C HIS A 57 15.87 7.04 20.18
N ILE A 58 16.62 6.17 19.52
CA ILE A 58 16.14 4.83 19.16
C ILE A 58 15.98 3.91 20.38
N GLY A 59 16.65 4.23 21.49
CA GLY A 59 16.71 3.37 22.66
C GLY A 59 17.85 2.35 22.59
N SER A 60 17.81 1.33 23.45
CA SER A 60 18.84 0.29 23.51
C SER A 60 18.78 -0.63 22.28
N LEU A 61 19.92 -0.91 21.70
CA LEU A 61 20.10 -1.87 20.61
C LEU A 61 20.64 -3.23 21.11
N ALA A 62 20.99 -3.33 22.40
CA ALA A 62 21.60 -4.50 23.01
C ALA A 62 20.57 -5.43 23.67
N THR A 63 19.55 -5.85 22.93
CA THR A 63 18.47 -6.69 23.45
C THR A 63 18.86 -8.16 23.72
N ASN A 64 19.99 -8.63 23.16
CA ASN A 64 20.45 -10.02 23.25
C ASN A 64 21.90 -10.11 23.75
N GLY A 65 22.23 -9.43 24.86
CA GLY A 65 23.60 -9.19 25.28
C GLY A 65 24.50 -10.42 25.47
N ILE A 66 24.02 -11.50 26.05
CA ILE A 66 24.84 -12.68 26.39
C ILE A 66 24.77 -13.78 25.34
N THR A 67 23.68 -13.90 24.62
CA THR A 67 23.47 -15.01 23.68
C THR A 67 23.89 -14.70 22.24
N SER A 68 24.02 -13.44 21.90
CA SER A 68 24.58 -13.07 20.60
C SER A 68 26.10 -13.16 20.64
N ARG A 69 26.63 -14.27 20.26
CA ARG A 69 28.08 -14.57 20.14
C ARG A 69 28.92 -13.49 19.42
N GLN A 70 28.34 -12.35 19.07
CA GLN A 70 28.99 -11.41 18.16
C GLN A 70 28.78 -9.93 18.49
N GLY A 71 28.02 -9.54 19.51
CA GLY A 71 27.78 -8.12 19.82
C GLY A 71 27.21 -7.29 18.65
N ARG A 72 26.60 -7.96 17.65
CA ARG A 72 26.09 -7.30 16.44
C ARG A 72 24.61 -6.97 16.58
N ILE A 73 24.24 -5.85 15.97
CA ILE A 73 22.84 -5.49 15.80
C ILE A 73 22.22 -6.46 14.78
N MET A 74 21.05 -7.01 15.09
CA MET A 74 20.38 -7.97 14.22
C MET A 74 19.86 -7.31 12.94
N LYS A 75 19.75 -8.11 11.88
CA LYS A 75 19.07 -7.69 10.65
C LYS A 75 17.61 -7.36 10.94
N GLY A 76 17.10 -6.31 10.31
CA GLY A 76 15.71 -5.87 10.51
C GLY A 76 15.49 -5.00 11.76
N THR A 77 16.56 -4.67 12.53
CA THR A 77 16.45 -3.74 13.64
C THR A 77 15.92 -2.39 13.15
N ILE A 78 14.93 -1.87 13.86
CA ILE A 78 14.26 -0.62 13.53
C ILE A 78 15.22 0.55 13.72
N MET A 79 15.59 1.20 12.62
CA MET A 79 16.51 2.34 12.58
C MET A 79 16.04 3.41 11.60
N ALA A 80 16.70 4.56 11.62
CA ALA A 80 16.56 5.59 10.62
C ALA A 80 16.98 5.08 9.23
N GLY A 81 16.40 5.63 8.19
CA GLY A 81 16.74 5.27 6.80
C GLY A 81 15.73 5.80 5.79
N GLN A 82 15.85 5.33 4.56
CA GLN A 82 14.92 5.67 3.48
C GLN A 82 13.51 5.24 3.84
N GLU A 83 12.56 6.15 3.69
CA GLU A 83 11.11 5.88 3.80
C GLU A 83 10.44 6.08 2.45
N GLY A 84 9.69 5.09 2.04
CA GLY A 84 9.02 5.10 0.75
C GLY A 84 9.95 4.96 -0.45
N GLY A 85 9.39 5.03 -1.65
CA GLY A 85 10.13 4.84 -2.90
C GLY A 85 10.43 3.38 -3.23
N TYR A 86 9.75 2.43 -2.57
CA TYR A 86 9.86 0.99 -2.89
C TYR A 86 8.56 0.44 -3.44
N THR A 87 8.69 -0.66 -4.15
CA THR A 87 7.56 -1.41 -4.67
C THR A 87 6.70 -1.93 -3.52
N THR A 88 5.43 -1.58 -3.53
CA THR A 88 4.44 -1.98 -2.52
C THR A 88 3.27 -2.65 -3.23
N THR A 89 2.78 -3.75 -2.67
CA THR A 89 1.60 -4.46 -3.17
C THR A 89 0.47 -4.31 -2.16
N ASN A 90 -0.64 -3.72 -2.58
CA ASN A 90 -1.88 -3.71 -1.83
C ASN A 90 -2.73 -4.88 -2.31
N GLN A 91 -2.92 -5.85 -1.43
CA GLN A 91 -3.56 -7.12 -1.76
C GLN A 91 -5.06 -7.11 -1.50
N ASN A 92 -5.79 -7.95 -2.24
CA ASN A 92 -7.21 -8.25 -2.02
C ASN A 92 -8.12 -7.01 -2.06
N LEU A 93 -7.87 -6.10 -2.98
CA LEU A 93 -8.76 -4.97 -3.25
C LEU A 93 -9.90 -5.41 -4.15
N THR A 94 -11.08 -4.84 -3.95
CA THR A 94 -12.28 -5.20 -4.72
C THR A 94 -12.51 -4.18 -5.83
N VAL A 95 -12.75 -4.67 -7.04
CA VAL A 95 -13.17 -3.86 -8.18
C VAL A 95 -14.65 -3.53 -8.00
N ILE A 96 -15.00 -2.24 -8.00
CA ILE A 96 -16.39 -1.78 -7.83
C ILE A 96 -17.08 -1.65 -9.18
N LYS A 97 -16.42 -0.99 -10.12
CA LYS A 97 -16.96 -0.71 -11.46
C LYS A 97 -15.85 -0.75 -12.49
N VAL A 98 -16.15 -1.30 -13.64
CA VAL A 98 -15.33 -1.23 -14.85
C VAL A 98 -16.12 -0.46 -15.90
N ASP A 99 -15.51 0.53 -16.53
CA ASP A 99 -16.08 1.34 -17.60
C ASP A 99 -15.19 1.18 -18.83
N THR A 100 -15.73 0.50 -19.82
CA THR A 100 -15.01 0.20 -21.06
C THR A 100 -15.01 1.35 -22.05
N GLU A 101 -16.00 2.26 -21.98
CA GLU A 101 -16.09 3.41 -22.88
C GLU A 101 -15.01 4.45 -22.55
N ASN A 102 -14.85 4.74 -21.26
CA ASN A 102 -13.86 5.72 -20.77
C ASN A 102 -12.55 5.07 -20.32
N ASN A 103 -12.45 3.76 -20.41
CA ASN A 103 -11.27 2.94 -20.09
C ASN A 103 -10.73 3.20 -18.68
N TYR A 104 -11.61 3.20 -17.66
CA TYR A 104 -11.24 3.31 -16.26
C TYR A 104 -11.87 2.23 -15.38
N MET A 105 -11.25 1.99 -14.24
CA MET A 105 -11.68 1.03 -13.24
C MET A 105 -11.72 1.68 -11.86
N LEU A 106 -12.79 1.45 -11.10
CA LEU A 106 -12.91 1.89 -9.71
C LEU A 106 -12.55 0.75 -8.77
N ILE A 107 -11.54 0.95 -7.95
CA ILE A 107 -11.06 -0.01 -6.96
C ILE A 107 -11.34 0.52 -5.55
N LYS A 108 -11.92 -0.32 -4.70
CA LYS A 108 -12.16 0.00 -3.29
C LYS A 108 -10.87 -0.15 -2.48
N GLY A 109 -10.37 0.95 -1.96
CA GLY A 109 -9.19 0.97 -1.08
C GLY A 109 -8.15 1.96 -1.53
N ASN A 110 -6.91 1.77 -1.05
CA ASN A 110 -5.80 2.63 -1.38
C ASN A 110 -4.92 2.02 -2.48
N VAL A 111 -4.46 2.87 -3.38
CA VAL A 111 -3.52 2.54 -4.44
C VAL A 111 -2.13 3.08 -4.06
N PRO A 112 -1.05 2.27 -4.19
CA PRO A 112 0.28 2.74 -3.82
C PRO A 112 0.80 3.80 -4.80
N GLY A 113 1.48 4.81 -4.27
CA GLY A 113 2.16 5.83 -5.04
C GLY A 113 1.47 7.18 -5.15
N PRO A 114 2.02 8.10 -5.93
CA PRO A 114 1.46 9.42 -6.19
C PRO A 114 0.30 9.35 -7.18
N ARG A 115 -0.48 10.44 -7.25
CA ARG A 115 -1.49 10.60 -8.32
C ARG A 115 -0.79 10.57 -9.68
N LYS A 116 -1.44 9.96 -10.67
CA LYS A 116 -0.90 9.75 -12.03
C LYS A 116 0.34 8.85 -12.07
N GLY A 117 0.64 8.12 -10.99
CA GLY A 117 1.70 7.11 -10.99
C GLY A 117 1.25 5.86 -11.75
N CYS A 118 2.21 5.17 -12.37
CA CYS A 118 1.97 3.89 -13.01
C CYS A 118 1.81 2.80 -11.94
N VAL A 119 0.80 1.96 -12.10
CA VAL A 119 0.53 0.79 -11.24
C VAL A 119 0.27 -0.44 -12.10
N MET A 120 0.62 -1.59 -11.56
CA MET A 120 0.29 -2.88 -12.15
C MET A 120 -0.88 -3.48 -11.37
N VAL A 121 -1.93 -3.84 -12.07
CA VAL A 121 -3.08 -4.54 -11.49
C VAL A 121 -3.04 -5.99 -11.97
N ARG A 122 -3.28 -6.91 -11.06
CA ARG A 122 -3.39 -8.35 -11.38
C ARG A 122 -4.48 -8.99 -10.53
N THR A 123 -5.00 -10.11 -10.95
CA THR A 123 -5.89 -10.95 -10.13
C THR A 123 -5.21 -11.31 -8.81
N ALA A 124 -5.95 -11.29 -7.70
CA ALA A 124 -5.40 -11.55 -6.38
C ALA A 124 -4.91 -13.00 -6.24
N LYS A 125 -3.66 -13.18 -5.76
CA LYS A 125 -3.09 -14.51 -5.53
C LYS A 125 -3.72 -15.27 -4.36
N THR A 126 -4.21 -14.54 -3.35
CA THR A 126 -4.69 -15.11 -2.08
C THR A 126 -6.16 -14.75 -1.82
N SER A 127 -6.93 -14.54 -2.88
CA SER A 127 -8.35 -14.24 -2.77
C SER A 127 -9.11 -15.41 -2.16
N LYS A 128 -10.10 -15.10 -1.33
CA LYS A 128 -11.09 -16.08 -0.83
C LYS A 128 -12.28 -16.24 -1.77
N GLY A 129 -12.20 -15.72 -2.96
CA GLY A 129 -13.25 -15.64 -3.99
C GLY A 129 -13.65 -14.20 -4.28
N ASP A 130 -14.38 -14.04 -5.38
CA ASP A 130 -14.89 -12.74 -5.79
C ASP A 130 -16.10 -12.35 -4.95
N LYS A 131 -16.30 -11.06 -4.81
CA LYS A 131 -17.42 -10.51 -4.04
C LYS A 131 -18.55 -10.13 -4.98
N GLU A 132 -19.76 -10.11 -4.45
CA GLU A 132 -20.89 -9.59 -5.20
C GLU A 132 -20.62 -8.13 -5.64
N PRO A 133 -20.95 -7.79 -6.90
CA PRO A 133 -20.77 -6.44 -7.39
C PRO A 133 -21.59 -5.45 -6.57
N VAL A 134 -20.96 -4.33 -6.17
CA VAL A 134 -21.61 -3.31 -5.36
C VAL A 134 -22.48 -2.43 -6.25
N THR A 135 -23.76 -2.32 -5.94
CA THR A 135 -24.66 -1.33 -6.57
C THR A 135 -24.27 0.08 -6.12
N LEU A 136 -23.88 0.90 -7.10
CA LEU A 136 -23.59 2.32 -6.85
C LEU A 136 -24.89 3.10 -6.76
N VAL A 137 -25.06 3.88 -5.71
CA VAL A 137 -26.20 4.80 -5.56
C VAL A 137 -25.82 6.13 -6.19
N ASP A 138 -26.59 6.56 -7.16
CA ASP A 138 -26.39 7.85 -7.80
C ASP A 138 -27.17 8.94 -7.01
N TYR A 139 -26.44 9.71 -6.23
CA TYR A 139 -27.00 10.82 -5.43
C TYR A 139 -27.31 12.07 -6.27
N THR A 140 -26.86 12.14 -7.52
CA THR A 140 -27.13 13.31 -8.38
C THR A 140 -28.55 13.25 -8.96
N ALA A 141 -29.07 12.08 -9.22
CA ALA A 141 -30.42 11.87 -9.72
C ALA A 141 -31.53 12.35 -8.76
N ASN A 142 -31.23 12.45 -7.44
CA ASN A 142 -32.18 12.87 -6.43
C ASN A 142 -32.24 14.39 -6.19
N LYS A 143 -31.45 15.20 -6.90
CA LYS A 143 -31.43 16.67 -6.75
C LYS A 143 -32.40 17.42 -7.67
N GLU A 144 -33.04 16.73 -8.61
CA GLU A 144 -33.99 17.35 -9.54
C GLU A 144 -35.45 17.33 -9.06
N VAL A 145 -35.70 16.89 -7.82
CA VAL A 145 -37.05 16.81 -7.23
C VAL A 145 -37.15 17.66 -5.94
N GLN A 146 -36.68 18.91 -5.98
CA GLN A 146 -37.04 19.94 -4.98
C GLN A 146 -37.20 21.29 -5.64
#